data_d6cef9f04adcf59e1528cf5cee7ee119
#
_entry.id   d6cef9f04adcf59e1528cf5cee7ee119
#
_cell.length_a   1.000
_cell.length_b   1.000
_cell.length_c   1.000
_cell.angle_alpha   90.00
_cell.angle_beta   90.00
_cell.angle_gamma   90.00
#
_symmetry.space_group_name_H-M   'P 1'
#
loop_
_entity.id
_entity.type
_entity.pdbx_description
1 polymer ?
#
loop_
_entity_poly.entity_id
_entity_poly.type
_entity_poly.pdbx_seq_one_letter_code
_entity_poly.pdbx_strand_id
1 'polypeptide(L)'
;MYALYVFGDIIATILGTIPFLIIYLGSLVTGSLYTLYYHKKEPYYSAVGASGAVSGIIYSSILLFPDMQLLLFFAIPIPGYVFGVGYLLYSIYGMKKQLGNIGHAAHLGGAIGGFVLTLALKPELFFINKMMVLLLAVPIVLVLLFSDKLKSL
;
A
#
# COMPACT_ATOMS: atom_id res chain seq x y z
N MET A 1 -10.68 3.36 10.11
CA MET A 1 -10.89 2.18 10.98
C MET A 1 -11.69 1.05 10.31
N TYR A 2 -12.73 1.33 9.51
CA TYR A 2 -13.50 0.31 8.79
C TYR A 2 -12.63 -0.58 7.88
N ALA A 3 -11.74 0.02 7.08
CA ALA A 3 -10.83 -0.75 6.22
C ALA A 3 -9.91 -1.70 7.02
N LEU A 4 -9.37 -1.24 8.17
CA LEU A 4 -8.57 -2.11 9.03
C LEU A 4 -9.38 -3.26 9.60
N TYR A 5 -10.63 -3.03 9.97
CA TYR A 5 -11.51 -4.10 10.46
C TYR A 5 -11.76 -5.16 9.38
N VAL A 6 -12.15 -4.74 8.18
CA VAL A 6 -12.47 -5.68 7.08
C VAL A 6 -11.24 -6.42 6.57
N PHE A 7 -10.20 -5.69 6.20
CA PHE A 7 -9.00 -6.28 5.58
C PHE A 7 -8.06 -6.92 6.62
N GLY A 8 -8.02 -6.37 7.83
CA GLY A 8 -7.23 -6.93 8.93
C GLY A 8 -7.76 -8.29 9.38
N ASP A 9 -9.09 -8.45 9.43
CA ASP A 9 -9.72 -9.72 9.75
C ASP A 9 -9.38 -10.79 8.71
N ILE A 10 -9.37 -10.44 7.42
CA ILE A 10 -8.94 -11.34 6.34
C ILE A 10 -7.51 -11.83 6.58
N ILE A 11 -6.57 -10.91 6.83
CA ILE A 11 -5.17 -11.26 7.04
C ILE A 11 -4.99 -12.09 8.32
N ALA A 12 -5.62 -11.68 9.41
CA ALA A 12 -5.51 -12.39 10.68
C ALA A 12 -6.12 -13.81 10.63
N THR A 13 -7.20 -13.98 9.89
CA THR A 13 -7.85 -15.28 9.70
C THR A 13 -7.03 -16.21 8.81
N ILE A 14 -6.45 -15.70 7.71
CA ILE A 14 -5.75 -16.53 6.71
C ILE A 14 -4.29 -16.77 7.10
N LEU A 15 -3.60 -15.75 7.55
CA LEU A 15 -2.17 -15.86 7.89
C LEU A 15 -1.90 -16.03 9.38
N GLY A 16 -2.85 -15.66 10.22
CA GLY A 16 -2.71 -15.66 11.67
C GLY A 16 -2.36 -14.27 12.23
N THR A 17 -2.45 -14.15 13.55
CA THR A 17 -2.25 -12.87 14.26
C THR A 17 -0.83 -12.34 14.15
N ILE A 18 0.19 -13.22 14.24
CA ILE A 18 1.59 -12.78 14.17
C ILE A 18 1.94 -12.21 12.80
N PRO A 19 1.67 -12.88 11.67
CA PRO A 19 1.85 -12.30 10.34
C PRO A 19 1.05 -11.00 10.14
N PHE A 20 -0.17 -10.91 10.64
CA PHE A 20 -0.95 -9.67 10.60
C PHE A 20 -0.20 -8.52 11.29
N LEU A 21 0.33 -8.74 12.50
CA LEU A 21 1.08 -7.72 13.23
C LEU A 21 2.37 -7.33 12.51
N ILE A 22 3.09 -8.30 11.94
CA ILE A 22 4.31 -8.04 11.16
C ILE A 22 3.99 -7.15 9.96
N ILE A 23 2.93 -7.46 9.20
CA ILE A 23 2.52 -6.68 8.04
C ILE A 23 2.05 -5.29 8.48
N TYR A 24 1.23 -5.19 9.51
CA TYR A 24 0.70 -3.93 10.00
C TYR A 24 1.81 -2.98 10.49
N LEU A 25 2.64 -3.44 11.43
CA LEU A 25 3.72 -2.64 12.00
C LEU A 25 4.84 -2.38 10.98
N GLY A 26 5.18 -3.38 10.18
CA GLY A 26 6.16 -3.21 9.11
C GLY A 26 5.71 -2.20 8.05
N SER A 27 4.44 -2.21 7.67
CA SER A 27 3.86 -1.23 6.75
C SER A 27 3.80 0.18 7.37
N LEU A 28 3.58 0.28 8.68
CA LEU A 28 3.67 1.55 9.39
C LEU A 28 5.09 2.13 9.31
N VAL A 29 6.09 1.29 9.59
CA VAL A 29 7.50 1.68 9.54
C VAL A 29 7.93 2.06 8.13
N THR A 30 7.63 1.24 7.12
CA THR A 30 8.00 1.53 5.72
C THR A 30 7.28 2.78 5.19
N GLY A 31 6.02 2.99 5.56
CA GLY A 31 5.28 4.22 5.25
C GLY A 31 5.93 5.46 5.85
N SER A 32 6.33 5.38 7.11
CA SER A 32 7.01 6.47 7.81
C SER A 32 8.39 6.75 7.21
N LEU A 33 9.20 5.72 6.98
CA LEU A 33 10.53 5.86 6.36
C LEU A 33 10.45 6.45 4.96
N TYR A 34 9.50 6.00 4.15
CA TYR A 34 9.30 6.57 2.81
C TYR A 34 8.86 8.04 2.88
N THR A 35 8.01 8.40 3.83
CA THR A 35 7.59 9.79 4.06
C THR A 35 8.79 10.67 4.42
N LEU A 36 9.64 10.22 5.36
CA LEU A 36 10.86 10.93 5.75
C LEU A 36 11.82 11.11 4.57
N TYR A 37 12.00 10.05 3.78
CA TYR A 37 12.85 10.12 2.57
C TYR A 37 12.27 11.09 1.55
N TYR A 38 10.96 11.01 1.27
CA TYR A 38 10.32 11.85 0.27
C TYR A 38 10.33 13.33 0.67
N HIS A 39 10.04 13.65 1.93
CA HIS A 39 9.96 15.02 2.45
C HIS A 39 11.26 15.50 3.14
N LYS A 40 12.40 14.86 2.89
CA LYS A 40 13.69 15.20 3.54
C LYS A 40 14.15 16.66 3.39
N LYS A 41 13.61 17.40 2.41
CA LYS A 41 13.90 18.82 2.18
C LYS A 41 12.80 19.76 2.71
N GLU A 42 11.79 19.22 3.37
CA GLU A 42 10.63 19.94 3.86
C GLU A 42 10.56 19.83 5.40
N PRO A 43 11.33 20.65 6.16
CA PRO A 43 11.51 20.47 7.61
C PRO A 43 10.20 20.65 8.42
N TYR A 44 9.22 21.33 7.86
CA TYR A 44 7.91 21.55 8.49
C TYR A 44 6.83 20.56 8.06
N TYR A 45 7.16 19.60 7.19
CA TYR A 45 6.21 18.58 6.81
C TYR A 45 5.88 17.66 7.99
N SER A 46 4.61 17.49 8.26
CA SER A 46 4.12 16.56 9.28
C SER A 46 3.00 15.70 8.72
N ALA A 47 3.06 14.42 8.99
CA ALA A 47 1.99 13.48 8.70
C ALA A 47 1.76 12.62 9.95
N VAL A 48 0.49 12.52 10.38
CA VAL A 48 0.09 11.74 11.54
C VAL A 48 -1.01 10.77 11.15
N GLY A 49 -0.85 9.52 11.54
CA GLY A 49 -1.89 8.51 11.38
C GLY A 49 -1.35 7.13 10.99
N ALA A 50 -2.13 6.10 11.29
CA ALA A 50 -1.84 4.71 10.97
C ALA A 50 -2.26 4.33 9.53
N SER A 51 -2.59 5.29 8.67
CA SER A 51 -3.14 5.03 7.33
C SER A 51 -2.15 4.32 6.40
N GLY A 52 -0.86 4.54 6.60
CA GLY A 52 0.19 3.77 5.90
C GLY A 52 0.13 2.28 6.23
N ALA A 53 -0.02 1.93 7.52
CA ALA A 53 -0.21 0.54 7.94
C ALA A 53 -1.48 -0.08 7.33
N VAL A 54 -2.58 0.68 7.32
CA VAL A 54 -3.85 0.23 6.72
C VAL A 54 -3.69 0.01 5.21
N SER A 55 -2.95 0.87 4.51
CA SER A 55 -2.63 0.68 3.09
C SER A 55 -1.88 -0.63 2.86
N GLY A 56 -0.91 -0.97 3.71
CA GLY A 56 -0.19 -2.24 3.64
C GLY A 56 -1.10 -3.45 3.84
N ILE A 57 -2.03 -3.39 4.78
CA ILE A 57 -3.02 -4.46 5.02
C ILE A 57 -3.95 -4.62 3.81
N ILE A 58 -4.41 -3.52 3.20
CA ILE A 58 -5.22 -3.58 1.97
C ILE A 58 -4.43 -4.26 0.84
N TYR A 59 -3.17 -3.87 0.64
CA TYR A 59 -2.33 -4.46 -0.42
C TYR A 59 -2.03 -5.95 -0.18
N SER A 60 -1.81 -6.33 1.07
CA SER A 60 -1.68 -7.74 1.45
C SER A 60 -2.93 -8.53 1.12
N SER A 61 -4.10 -8.00 1.41
CA SER A 61 -5.40 -8.64 1.11
C SER A 61 -5.62 -8.79 -0.39
N ILE A 62 -5.30 -7.76 -1.19
CA ILE A 62 -5.41 -7.80 -2.65
C ILE A 62 -4.44 -8.83 -3.24
N LEU A 63 -3.24 -8.94 -2.69
CA LEU A 63 -2.25 -9.92 -3.16
C LEU A 63 -2.68 -11.37 -2.88
N LEU A 64 -3.35 -11.61 -1.74
CA LEU A 64 -3.92 -12.91 -1.38
C LEU A 64 -5.18 -13.23 -2.20
N PHE A 65 -6.03 -12.22 -2.43
CA PHE A 65 -7.34 -12.36 -3.09
C PHE A 65 -7.52 -11.28 -4.16
N PRO A 66 -6.85 -11.38 -5.32
CA PRO A 66 -6.87 -10.33 -6.34
C PRO A 66 -8.26 -10.07 -6.92
N ASP A 67 -9.11 -11.10 -6.97
CA ASP A 67 -10.47 -11.00 -7.53
C ASP A 67 -11.53 -10.59 -6.49
N MET A 68 -11.12 -10.30 -5.25
CA MET A 68 -12.05 -9.80 -4.24
C MET A 68 -12.74 -8.52 -4.73
N GLN A 69 -14.05 -8.41 -4.49
CA GLN A 69 -14.80 -7.21 -4.85
C GLN A 69 -14.71 -6.19 -3.73
N LEU A 70 -14.25 -5.00 -4.07
CA LEU A 70 -14.21 -3.84 -3.19
C LEU A 70 -15.31 -2.87 -3.58
N LEU A 71 -16.05 -2.38 -2.58
CA LEU A 71 -17.09 -1.37 -2.84
C LEU A 71 -16.49 0.04 -2.81
N LEU A 72 -16.21 0.58 -3.98
CA LEU A 72 -15.79 1.98 -4.09
C LEU A 72 -16.96 2.89 -3.70
N PHE A 73 -16.70 3.80 -2.74
CA PHE A 73 -17.73 4.66 -2.15
C PHE A 73 -18.94 3.89 -1.61
N PHE A 74 -18.75 2.65 -1.15
CA PHE A 74 -19.79 1.74 -0.64
C PHE A 74 -20.90 1.39 -1.64
N ALA A 75 -20.71 1.67 -2.94
CA ALA A 75 -21.73 1.51 -3.96
C ALA A 75 -21.27 0.74 -5.21
N ILE A 76 -20.05 1.02 -5.69
CA ILE A 76 -19.57 0.50 -6.96
C ILE A 76 -18.61 -0.67 -6.70
N PRO A 77 -18.97 -1.92 -7.08
CA PRO A 77 -18.08 -3.06 -6.94
C PRO A 77 -16.96 -2.96 -7.99
N ILE A 78 -15.72 -3.00 -7.52
CA ILE A 78 -14.52 -3.05 -8.37
C ILE A 78 -13.62 -4.20 -7.91
N PRO A 79 -12.94 -4.90 -8.83
CA PRO A 79 -11.97 -5.92 -8.46
C PRO A 79 -10.80 -5.34 -7.68
N GLY A 80 -10.27 -6.11 -6.72
CA GLY A 80 -9.14 -5.70 -5.87
C GLY A 80 -7.92 -5.26 -6.66
N TYR A 81 -7.60 -5.93 -7.77
CA TYR A 81 -6.48 -5.55 -8.64
C TYR A 81 -6.67 -4.18 -9.30
N VAL A 82 -7.90 -3.83 -9.69
CA VAL A 82 -8.20 -2.49 -10.23
C VAL A 82 -8.02 -1.43 -9.16
N PHE A 83 -8.54 -1.68 -7.95
CA PHE A 83 -8.36 -0.79 -6.82
C PHE A 83 -6.86 -0.62 -6.48
N GLY A 84 -6.11 -1.73 -6.40
CA GLY A 84 -4.69 -1.71 -6.04
C GLY A 84 -3.86 -0.83 -6.98
N VAL A 85 -3.99 -1.03 -8.29
CA VAL A 85 -3.30 -0.20 -9.30
C VAL A 85 -3.77 1.25 -9.25
N GLY A 86 -5.08 1.47 -9.22
CA GLY A 86 -5.65 2.82 -9.17
C GLY A 86 -5.22 3.60 -7.93
N TYR A 87 -5.14 2.94 -6.78
CA TYR A 87 -4.68 3.55 -5.54
C TYR A 87 -3.20 3.93 -5.57
N LEU A 88 -2.32 3.09 -6.16
CA LEU A 88 -0.91 3.46 -6.39
C LEU A 88 -0.79 4.71 -7.27
N LEU A 89 -1.47 4.70 -8.40
CA LEU A 89 -1.46 5.83 -9.34
C LEU A 89 -2.00 7.11 -8.69
N TYR A 90 -3.09 7.00 -7.91
CA TYR A 90 -3.64 8.12 -7.16
C TYR A 90 -2.66 8.65 -6.11
N SER A 91 -1.97 7.77 -5.38
CA SER A 91 -0.98 8.17 -4.38
C SER A 91 0.22 8.87 -5.01
N ILE A 92 0.69 8.38 -6.17
CA ILE A 92 1.77 9.03 -6.94
C ILE A 92 1.34 10.43 -7.42
N TYR A 93 0.15 10.52 -8.00
CA TYR A 93 -0.40 11.79 -8.47
C TYR A 93 -0.61 12.78 -7.31
N GLY A 94 -1.13 12.29 -6.19
CA GLY A 94 -1.34 13.08 -4.97
C GLY A 94 -0.05 13.61 -4.36
N MET A 95 1.03 12.81 -4.35
CA MET A 95 2.35 13.28 -3.94
C MET A 95 2.87 14.40 -4.84
N LYS A 96 2.74 14.24 -6.17
CA LYS A 96 3.19 15.24 -7.14
C LYS A 96 2.42 16.55 -7.04
N LYS A 97 1.11 16.49 -6.85
CA LYS A 97 0.22 17.66 -6.81
C LYS A 97 0.00 18.21 -5.40
N GLN A 98 0.57 17.56 -4.37
CA GLN A 98 0.35 17.90 -2.96
C GLN A 98 -1.15 18.03 -2.63
N LEU A 99 -1.94 17.05 -3.09
CA LEU A 99 -3.38 17.06 -2.98
C LEU A 99 -3.83 16.88 -1.51
N GLY A 100 -4.46 17.91 -0.97
CA GLY A 100 -5.08 17.87 0.36
C GLY A 100 -4.08 17.63 1.50
N ASN A 101 -4.62 17.34 2.68
CA ASN A 101 -3.83 16.99 3.88
C ASN A 101 -3.68 15.46 4.01
N ILE A 102 -3.52 14.76 2.89
CA ILE A 102 -3.39 13.29 2.85
C ILE A 102 -1.91 12.92 2.75
N GLY A 103 -1.46 12.05 3.64
CA GLY A 103 -0.09 11.52 3.62
C GLY A 103 0.14 10.50 2.49
N HIS A 104 0.07 10.94 1.23
CA HIS A 104 0.23 10.06 0.05
C HIS A 104 1.53 9.27 0.06
N ALA A 105 2.63 9.88 0.54
CA ALA A 105 3.91 9.20 0.70
C ALA A 105 3.83 8.06 1.72
N ALA A 106 3.15 8.27 2.86
CA ALA A 106 2.94 7.23 3.86
C ALA A 106 2.08 6.08 3.33
N HIS A 107 1.05 6.39 2.54
CA HIS A 107 0.20 5.39 1.90
C HIS A 107 0.97 4.55 0.90
N LEU A 108 1.76 5.17 0.04
CA LEU A 108 2.58 4.47 -0.94
C LEU A 108 3.65 3.61 -0.26
N GLY A 109 4.39 4.16 0.71
CA GLY A 109 5.39 3.41 1.46
C GLY A 109 4.79 2.25 2.25
N GLY A 110 3.60 2.45 2.82
CA GLY A 110 2.84 1.39 3.50
C GLY A 110 2.38 0.29 2.56
N ALA A 111 1.86 0.65 1.38
CA ALA A 111 1.47 -0.31 0.34
C ALA A 111 2.66 -1.16 -0.13
N ILE A 112 3.82 -0.53 -0.35
CA ILE A 112 5.08 -1.22 -0.68
C ILE A 112 5.47 -2.17 0.44
N GLY A 113 5.42 -1.73 1.71
CA GLY A 113 5.72 -2.57 2.87
C GLY A 113 4.81 -3.78 2.96
N GLY A 114 3.50 -3.58 2.82
CA GLY A 114 2.53 -4.68 2.82
C GLY A 114 2.76 -5.68 1.69
N PHE A 115 3.02 -5.19 0.48
CA PHE A 115 3.36 -6.02 -0.67
C PHE A 115 4.60 -6.89 -0.42
N VAL A 116 5.71 -6.26 -0.01
CA VAL A 116 6.99 -6.96 0.21
C VAL A 116 6.91 -7.96 1.37
N LEU A 117 6.32 -7.54 2.49
CA LEU A 117 6.21 -8.40 3.67
C LEU A 117 5.27 -9.59 3.41
N THR A 118 4.19 -9.40 2.66
CA THR A 118 3.30 -10.51 2.30
C THR A 118 4.02 -11.53 1.42
N LEU A 119 4.80 -11.09 0.43
CA LEU A 119 5.60 -11.99 -0.39
C LEU A 119 6.71 -12.69 0.39
N ALA A 120 7.31 -12.03 1.37
CA ALA A 120 8.30 -12.65 2.25
C ALA A 120 7.69 -13.72 3.16
N LEU A 121 6.48 -13.50 3.65
CA LEU A 121 5.76 -14.46 4.51
C LEU A 121 5.08 -15.58 3.71
N LYS A 122 4.73 -15.33 2.45
CA LYS A 122 4.03 -16.22 1.53
C LYS A 122 4.69 -16.22 0.14
N PRO A 123 5.92 -16.73 0.02
CA PRO A 123 6.65 -16.71 -1.26
C PRO A 123 5.97 -17.52 -2.38
N GLU A 124 5.11 -18.48 -2.02
CA GLU A 124 4.29 -19.22 -2.99
C GLU A 124 3.39 -18.34 -3.84
N LEU A 125 3.04 -17.13 -3.39
CA LEU A 125 2.23 -16.18 -4.16
C LEU A 125 2.90 -15.72 -5.46
N PHE A 126 4.24 -15.78 -5.55
CA PHE A 126 4.95 -15.56 -6.80
C PHE A 126 4.52 -16.52 -7.91
N PHE A 127 4.15 -17.73 -7.55
CA PHE A 127 3.75 -18.76 -8.52
C PHE A 127 2.23 -18.81 -8.69
N ILE A 128 1.48 -18.66 -7.60
CA ILE A 128 0.00 -18.75 -7.61
C ILE A 128 -0.62 -17.51 -8.26
N ASN A 129 -0.19 -16.31 -7.86
CA ASN A 129 -0.74 -15.03 -8.30
C ASN A 129 0.27 -14.19 -9.10
N LYS A 130 1.06 -14.85 -9.98
CA LYS A 130 2.15 -14.24 -10.74
C LYS A 130 1.75 -12.94 -11.46
N MET A 131 0.60 -12.94 -12.11
CA MET A 131 0.12 -11.75 -12.84
C MET A 131 -0.14 -10.58 -11.88
N MET A 132 -0.71 -10.85 -10.70
CA MET A 132 -0.98 -9.82 -9.69
C MET A 132 0.31 -9.28 -9.09
N VAL A 133 1.26 -10.17 -8.79
CA VAL A 133 2.59 -9.75 -8.30
C VAL A 133 3.26 -8.81 -9.30
N LEU A 134 3.27 -9.15 -10.59
CA LEU A 134 3.85 -8.30 -11.63
C LEU A 134 3.09 -6.98 -11.80
N LEU A 135 1.75 -7.02 -11.79
CA LEU A 135 0.89 -5.86 -11.97
C LEU A 135 1.10 -4.81 -10.86
N LEU A 136 1.31 -5.24 -9.62
CA LEU A 136 1.61 -4.35 -8.50
C LEU A 136 3.10 -3.99 -8.40
N ALA A 137 4.00 -4.91 -8.72
CA ALA A 137 5.45 -4.67 -8.66
C ALA A 137 5.91 -3.61 -9.67
N VAL A 138 5.40 -3.64 -10.90
CA VAL A 138 5.81 -2.70 -11.95
C VAL A 138 5.64 -1.24 -11.54
N PRO A 139 4.44 -0.75 -11.14
CA PRO A 139 4.29 0.63 -10.70
C PRO A 139 5.10 0.95 -9.44
N ILE A 140 5.24 0.00 -8.51
CA ILE A 140 6.08 0.17 -7.30
C ILE A 140 7.54 0.42 -7.69
N VAL A 141 8.11 -0.43 -8.55
CA VAL A 141 9.49 -0.30 -9.01
C VAL A 141 9.69 1.02 -9.78
N LEU A 142 8.77 1.38 -10.65
CA LEU A 142 8.82 2.65 -11.39
C LEU A 142 8.85 3.84 -10.43
N VAL A 143 8.01 3.85 -9.39
CA VAL A 143 8.03 4.92 -8.39
C VAL A 143 9.35 4.99 -7.65
N LEU A 144 9.89 3.85 -7.20
CA LEU A 144 11.16 3.82 -6.48
C LEU A 144 12.32 4.32 -7.35
N LEU A 145 12.36 3.96 -8.63
CA LEU A 145 13.40 4.38 -9.56
C LEU A 145 13.30 5.86 -9.97
N PHE A 146 12.09 6.39 -10.07
CA PHE A 146 11.83 7.75 -10.57
C PHE A 146 11.37 8.73 -9.50
N SER A 147 11.40 8.37 -8.21
CA SER A 147 10.95 9.22 -7.11
C SER A 147 11.63 10.60 -7.09
N ASP A 148 12.92 10.67 -7.37
CA ASP A 148 13.65 11.94 -7.43
C ASP A 148 13.28 12.80 -8.64
N LYS A 149 12.99 12.17 -9.79
CA LYS A 149 12.46 12.87 -10.99
C LYS A 149 11.02 13.32 -10.80
N LEU A 150 10.21 12.59 -10.05
CA LEU A 150 8.83 13.00 -9.74
C LEU A 150 8.77 14.29 -8.91
N LYS A 151 9.84 14.60 -8.15
CA LYS A 151 9.96 15.85 -7.39
C LYS A 151 10.41 17.04 -8.24
N SER A 152 11.10 16.82 -9.35
CA SER A 152 11.65 17.85 -10.21
C SER A 152 10.72 18.27 -11.36
N LEU A 153 9.60 17.57 -11.55
CA LEU A 153 8.53 17.86 -12.52
C LEU A 153 7.34 18.53 -11.82
#